data_324cf20d9a2944a411ecfd8392010025
#
_entry.id   324cf20d9a2944a411ecfd8392010025
#
_cell.length_a   1.000
_cell.length_b   1.000
_cell.length_c   1.000
_cell.angle_alpha   90.00
_cell.angle_beta   90.00
_cell.angle_gamma   90.00
#
_symmetry.space_group_name_H-M   'P 1'
#
loop_
_entity.id
_entity.type
_entity.pdbx_description
1 polymer ?
#
loop_
_entity_poly.entity_id
_entity_poly.type
_entity_poly.pdbx_seq_one_letter_code
_entity_poly.pdbx_strand_id
1 'polypeptide(L)'
;ASDVYKRQVYDVLQKRLGASFLEYCLKPEIAKVEIAPFAYMRGRTFENAVVILDEAQNVTPSQMKMFLTRMGENVTVIVNGDVTQCDLPGNKESGLSDALRRFKPNAHVGLIEFEADDCVRSELCKVALNAYQ
;
A
#
# COMPACT_ATOMS: atom_id res chain seq x y z
N ALA A 1 -11.49 -3.89 10.48
CA ALA A 1 -10.54 -4.11 9.36
C ALA A 1 -9.26 -3.26 9.52
N SER A 2 -9.39 -1.98 9.81
CA SER A 2 -8.25 -1.06 9.98
C SER A 2 -7.23 -1.47 11.07
N ASP A 3 -7.71 -2.05 12.18
CA ASP A 3 -6.84 -2.42 13.31
C ASP A 3 -6.05 -3.72 13.06
N VAL A 4 -6.61 -4.65 12.31
CA VAL A 4 -5.91 -5.89 11.90
C VAL A 4 -4.75 -5.57 10.95
N TYR A 5 -4.99 -4.66 10.02
CA TYR A 5 -4.00 -4.21 9.05
C TYR A 5 -2.80 -3.52 9.71
N LYS A 6 -3.08 -2.58 10.59
CA LYS A 6 -2.05 -1.90 11.38
C LYS A 6 -1.18 -2.90 12.14
N ARG A 7 -1.80 -3.95 12.69
CA ARG A 7 -1.11 -4.98 13.43
C ARG A 7 -0.13 -5.77 12.57
N GLN A 8 -0.52 -6.16 11.36
CA GLN A 8 0.35 -6.91 10.45
C GLN A 8 1.59 -6.08 10.04
N VAL A 9 1.41 -4.82 9.66
CA VAL A 9 2.52 -3.92 9.32
C VAL A 9 3.41 -3.71 10.54
N TYR A 10 2.82 -3.50 11.71
CA TYR A 10 3.55 -3.34 12.96
C TYR A 10 4.41 -4.57 13.27
N ASP A 11 3.88 -5.78 13.14
CA ASP A 11 4.58 -7.03 13.40
C ASP A 11 5.80 -7.20 12.47
N VAL A 12 5.66 -6.85 11.20
CA VAL A 12 6.78 -6.91 10.24
C VAL A 12 7.86 -5.90 10.61
N LEU A 13 7.48 -4.67 10.91
CA LEU A 13 8.43 -3.62 11.32
C LEU A 13 9.13 -3.99 12.62
N GLN A 14 8.41 -4.54 13.58
CA GLN A 14 8.98 -4.98 14.86
C GLN A 14 10.02 -6.09 14.68
N LYS A 15 9.76 -7.06 13.80
CA LYS A 15 10.72 -8.13 13.48
C LYS A 15 11.99 -7.58 12.80
N ARG A 16 11.87 -6.52 12.02
CA ARG A 16 13.00 -5.95 11.26
C ARG A 16 13.79 -4.92 12.02
N LEU A 17 13.13 -4.08 12.80
CA LEU A 17 13.74 -2.93 13.48
C LEU A 17 14.00 -3.19 14.98
N GLY A 18 13.34 -4.20 15.56
CA GLY A 18 13.28 -4.39 17.00
C GLY A 18 12.23 -3.51 17.67
N ALA A 19 11.68 -3.99 18.79
CA ALA A 19 10.57 -3.33 19.49
C ALA A 19 10.91 -1.91 19.94
N SER A 20 12.06 -1.74 20.59
CA SER A 20 12.46 -0.44 21.18
C SER A 20 12.75 0.62 20.11
N PHE A 21 13.38 0.24 19.02
CA PHE A 21 13.67 1.21 17.94
C PHE A 21 12.41 1.58 17.17
N LEU A 22 11.52 0.62 16.93
CA LEU A 22 10.23 0.90 16.30
C LEU A 22 9.39 1.84 17.17
N GLU A 23 9.33 1.60 18.48
CA GLU A 23 8.61 2.47 19.42
C GLU A 23 9.16 3.91 19.38
N TYR A 24 10.48 4.05 19.34
CA TYR A 24 11.12 5.35 19.14
C TYR A 24 10.70 6.03 17.83
N CYS A 25 10.71 5.29 16.71
CA CYS A 25 10.37 5.81 15.39
C CYS A 25 8.89 6.26 15.27
N LEU A 26 8.00 5.66 16.06
CA LEU A 26 6.57 5.94 16.07
C LEU A 26 6.18 7.13 16.95
N LYS A 27 7.08 7.65 17.78
CA LYS A 27 6.80 8.82 18.63
C LYS A 27 6.43 10.03 17.78
N PRO A 28 5.37 10.77 18.14
CA PRO A 28 4.91 11.93 17.35
C PRO A 28 5.98 12.98 17.09
N GLU A 29 6.88 13.20 18.04
CA GLU A 29 8.00 14.15 17.93
C GLU A 29 9.13 13.66 17.02
N ILE A 30 9.22 12.34 16.80
CA ILE A 30 10.24 11.72 15.93
C ILE A 30 9.67 11.47 14.54
N ALA A 31 8.48 10.88 14.47
CA ALA A 31 7.67 10.60 13.28
C ALA A 31 8.46 10.03 12.09
N LYS A 32 9.43 9.11 12.36
CA LYS A 32 10.19 8.43 11.31
C LYS A 32 9.39 7.34 10.60
N VAL A 33 8.44 6.77 11.31
CA VAL A 33 7.47 5.80 10.79
C VAL A 33 6.09 6.25 11.20
N GLU A 34 5.18 6.29 10.27
CA GLU A 34 3.76 6.58 10.52
C GLU A 34 2.90 5.54 9.80
N ILE A 35 1.96 4.97 10.52
CA ILE A 35 0.97 4.04 9.98
C ILE A 35 -0.39 4.68 10.17
N ALA A 36 -1.02 5.10 9.09
CA ALA A 36 -2.27 5.83 9.13
C ALA A 36 -3.32 5.26 8.15
N PRO A 37 -4.60 5.27 8.51
CA PRO A 37 -5.67 5.01 7.56
C PRO A 37 -5.71 6.08 6.48
N PHE A 38 -6.15 5.71 5.30
CA PHE A 38 -6.24 6.61 4.15
C PHE A 38 -7.04 7.90 4.43
N ALA A 39 -8.08 7.82 5.27
CA ALA A 39 -8.91 8.96 5.63
C ALA A 39 -8.12 10.12 6.32
N TYR A 40 -6.99 9.81 6.96
CA TYR A 40 -6.17 10.82 7.64
C TYR A 40 -5.24 11.61 6.70
N MET A 41 -5.28 11.35 5.41
CA MET A 41 -4.41 12.00 4.42
C MET A 41 -4.94 13.36 3.92
N ARG A 42 -6.18 13.71 4.20
CA ARG A 42 -6.76 14.97 3.73
C ARG A 42 -5.99 16.17 4.29
N GLY A 43 -5.61 17.08 3.41
CA GLY A 43 -4.92 18.32 3.77
C GLY A 43 -3.42 18.16 4.11
N ARG A 44 -2.85 16.95 4.01
CA ARG A 44 -1.42 16.70 4.24
C ARG A 44 -0.65 16.74 2.93
N THR A 45 0.57 17.23 2.99
CA THR A 45 1.58 17.11 1.93
C THR A 45 2.75 16.33 2.49
N PHE A 46 3.23 15.34 1.74
CA PHE A 46 4.39 14.52 2.13
C PHE A 46 5.63 15.05 1.43
N GLU A 47 6.71 15.14 2.18
CA GLU A 47 8.02 15.56 1.67
C GLU A 47 9.12 14.71 2.33
N ASN A 48 10.20 14.46 1.59
CA ASN A 48 11.37 13.72 2.09
C ASN A 48 10.97 12.37 2.71
N ALA A 49 10.16 11.60 2.01
CA ALA A 49 9.55 10.38 2.55
C ALA A 49 9.44 9.27 1.51
N VAL A 50 9.35 8.04 2.01
CA VAL A 50 8.82 6.91 1.27
C VAL A 50 7.38 6.69 1.73
N VAL A 51 6.44 6.74 0.81
CA VAL A 51 5.00 6.59 1.09
C VAL A 51 4.49 5.32 0.41
N ILE A 52 3.92 4.43 1.20
CA ILE A 52 3.39 3.14 0.71
C ILE A 52 1.87 3.19 0.83
N LEU A 53 1.17 3.02 -0.28
CA LEU A 53 -0.26 2.77 -0.34
C LEU A 53 -0.48 1.28 -0.59
N ASP A 54 -0.97 0.59 0.40
CA ASP A 54 -1.28 -0.83 0.31
C ASP A 54 -2.78 -1.07 0.08
N GLU A 55 -3.15 -2.24 -0.48
CA GLU A 55 -4.53 -2.57 -0.87
C GLU A 55 -5.19 -1.52 -1.78
N ALA A 56 -4.41 -0.97 -2.69
CA ALA A 56 -4.81 0.16 -3.53
C ALA A 56 -5.98 -0.15 -4.48
N GLN A 57 -6.32 -1.43 -4.69
CA GLN A 57 -7.53 -1.82 -5.43
C GLN A 57 -8.82 -1.36 -4.75
N ASN A 58 -8.77 -1.09 -3.43
CA ASN A 58 -9.93 -0.67 -2.64
C ASN A 58 -10.08 0.86 -2.51
N VAL A 59 -9.26 1.64 -3.18
CA VAL A 59 -9.45 3.08 -3.31
C VAL A 59 -10.15 3.43 -4.62
N THR A 60 -10.94 4.50 -4.62
CA THR A 60 -11.57 5.01 -5.86
C THR A 60 -10.57 5.80 -6.71
N PRO A 61 -10.83 6.03 -8.01
CA PRO A 61 -9.98 6.88 -8.84
C PRO A 61 -9.79 8.30 -8.29
N SER A 62 -10.83 8.88 -7.69
CA SER A 62 -10.73 10.21 -7.06
C SER A 62 -9.85 10.20 -5.82
N GLN A 63 -9.91 9.13 -5.02
CA GLN A 63 -9.04 8.93 -3.87
C GLN A 63 -7.59 8.71 -4.30
N MET A 64 -7.34 7.91 -5.35
CA MET A 64 -6.00 7.71 -5.90
C MET A 64 -5.42 9.04 -6.40
N LYS A 65 -6.19 9.83 -7.14
CA LYS A 65 -5.78 11.16 -7.56
C LYS A 65 -5.43 12.05 -6.37
N MET A 66 -6.28 12.09 -5.36
CA MET A 66 -6.06 12.86 -4.14
C MET A 66 -4.76 12.42 -3.45
N PHE A 67 -4.52 11.12 -3.32
CA PHE A 67 -3.29 10.57 -2.75
C PHE A 67 -2.06 11.02 -3.51
N LEU A 68 -2.00 10.80 -4.82
CA LEU A 68 -0.84 11.11 -5.64
C LEU A 68 -0.53 12.61 -5.71
N THR A 69 -1.56 13.46 -5.64
CA THR A 69 -1.39 14.92 -5.66
C THR A 69 -0.94 15.52 -4.30
N ARG A 70 -0.80 14.70 -3.25
CA ARG A 70 -0.25 15.12 -1.95
C ARG A 70 1.26 14.91 -1.82
N MET A 71 1.88 14.36 -2.84
CA MET A 71 3.32 14.11 -2.86
C MET A 71 4.06 15.38 -3.25
N GLY A 72 4.88 15.88 -2.34
CA GLY A 72 5.76 17.02 -2.55
C GLY A 72 7.15 16.59 -2.99
N GLU A 73 8.16 17.35 -2.63
CA GLU A 73 9.54 17.12 -3.05
C GLU A 73 10.17 15.91 -2.35
N ASN A 74 11.02 15.21 -3.09
CA ASN A 74 11.82 14.09 -2.60
C ASN A 74 10.97 12.97 -1.96
N VAL A 75 9.90 12.60 -2.65
CA VAL A 75 9.01 11.50 -2.24
C VAL A 75 9.13 10.34 -3.23
N THR A 76 9.32 9.14 -2.68
CA THR A 76 9.16 7.89 -3.42
C THR A 76 7.81 7.27 -3.03
N VAL A 77 6.98 6.99 -4.02
CA VAL A 77 5.66 6.39 -3.81
C VAL A 77 5.67 4.94 -4.27
N ILE A 78 5.18 4.05 -3.42
CA ILE A 78 4.96 2.64 -3.74
C ILE A 78 3.46 2.38 -3.60
N VAL A 79 2.83 1.94 -4.68
CA VAL A 79 1.41 1.57 -4.70
C VAL A 79 1.30 0.08 -4.92
N ASN A 80 0.78 -0.64 -3.94
CA ASN A 80 0.58 -2.08 -3.99
C ASN A 80 -0.91 -2.41 -4.06
N GLY A 81 -1.25 -3.46 -4.76
CA GLY A 81 -2.60 -4.00 -4.74
C GLY A 81 -2.79 -5.14 -5.73
N ASP A 82 -3.94 -5.78 -5.62
CA ASP A 82 -4.37 -6.85 -6.49
C ASP A 82 -5.68 -6.44 -7.18
N VAL A 83 -5.62 -6.19 -8.48
CA VAL A 83 -6.78 -5.74 -9.27
C VAL A 83 -7.92 -6.76 -9.30
N THR A 84 -7.64 -8.04 -8.99
CA THR A 84 -8.64 -9.10 -8.95
C THR A 84 -9.45 -9.12 -7.64
N GLN A 85 -8.97 -8.46 -6.58
CA GLN A 85 -9.54 -8.45 -5.23
C GLN A 85 -10.21 -7.10 -4.87
N CYS A 86 -10.89 -6.48 -5.83
CA CYS A 86 -11.54 -5.20 -5.60
C CYS A 86 -12.88 -5.39 -4.85
N ASP A 87 -12.97 -4.83 -3.64
CA ASP A 87 -14.16 -4.89 -2.77
C ASP A 87 -14.96 -3.58 -2.78
N LEU A 88 -14.79 -2.72 -3.79
CA LEU A 88 -15.53 -1.47 -3.89
C LEU A 88 -17.02 -1.73 -4.16
N PRO A 89 -17.93 -1.09 -3.41
CA PRO A 89 -19.36 -1.29 -3.59
C PRO A 89 -19.85 -0.79 -4.95
N GLY A 90 -20.80 -1.52 -5.55
CA GLY A 90 -21.50 -1.08 -6.76
C GLY A 90 -20.67 -1.14 -8.05
N ASN A 91 -19.79 -2.11 -8.19
CA ASN A 91 -18.93 -2.26 -9.38
C ASN A 91 -18.16 -1.00 -9.78
N LYS A 92 -17.79 -0.19 -8.81
CA LYS A 92 -16.99 1.01 -9.07
C LYS A 92 -15.60 0.60 -9.53
N GLU A 93 -15.07 1.36 -10.49
CA GLU A 93 -13.71 1.17 -10.95
C GLU A 93 -12.72 1.37 -9.80
N SER A 94 -11.75 0.46 -9.70
CA SER A 94 -10.63 0.58 -8.78
C SER A 94 -9.70 1.72 -9.17
N GLY A 95 -9.28 2.52 -8.21
CA GLY A 95 -8.27 3.55 -8.41
C GLY A 95 -6.92 2.98 -8.87
N LEU A 96 -6.60 1.74 -8.45
CA LEU A 96 -5.41 1.04 -8.94
C LEU A 96 -5.53 0.71 -10.43
N SER A 97 -6.65 0.13 -10.88
CA SER A 97 -6.89 -0.18 -12.29
C SER A 97 -6.90 1.09 -13.16
N ASP A 98 -7.52 2.16 -12.67
CA ASP A 98 -7.51 3.46 -13.35
C ASP A 98 -6.09 4.03 -13.45
N ALA A 99 -5.29 3.94 -12.40
CA ALA A 99 -3.89 4.39 -12.40
C ALA A 99 -3.03 3.58 -13.38
N LEU A 100 -3.14 2.26 -13.39
CA LEU A 100 -2.41 1.39 -14.32
C LEU A 100 -2.72 1.71 -15.78
N ARG A 101 -3.96 2.10 -16.09
CA ARG A 101 -4.36 2.52 -17.43
C ARG A 101 -3.79 3.90 -17.81
N ARG A 102 -3.70 4.84 -16.87
CA ARG A 102 -3.26 6.21 -17.10
C ARG A 102 -1.76 6.37 -17.12
N PHE A 103 -1.08 5.72 -16.19
CA PHE A 103 0.37 5.83 -16.05
C PHE A 103 1.08 4.84 -16.96
N LYS A 104 1.99 5.35 -17.77
CA LYS A 104 2.90 4.53 -18.57
C LYS A 104 4.29 4.55 -17.93
N PRO A 105 5.03 3.44 -17.94
CA PRO A 105 6.40 3.40 -17.46
C PRO A 105 7.25 4.49 -18.13
N ASN A 106 8.01 5.23 -17.34
CA ASN A 106 8.90 6.31 -17.79
C ASN A 106 9.97 6.57 -16.72
N ALA A 107 10.73 7.65 -16.85
CA ALA A 107 11.78 7.99 -15.88
C ALA A 107 11.27 8.19 -14.43
N HIS A 108 9.98 8.44 -14.25
CA HIS A 108 9.37 8.71 -12.94
C HIS A 108 8.38 7.62 -12.48
N VAL A 109 7.97 6.73 -13.37
CA VAL A 109 6.96 5.70 -13.09
C VAL A 109 7.48 4.34 -13.53
N GLY A 110 7.65 3.45 -12.56
CA GLY A 110 7.91 2.01 -12.76
C GLY A 110 6.62 1.20 -12.59
N LEU A 111 6.48 0.13 -13.32
CA LEU A 111 5.41 -0.85 -13.18
C LEU A 111 6.04 -2.23 -13.00
N ILE A 112 5.57 -2.94 -11.99
CA ILE A 112 5.98 -4.31 -11.69
C ILE A 112 4.70 -5.13 -11.52
N GLU A 113 4.57 -6.17 -12.33
CA GLU A 113 3.50 -7.17 -12.20
C GLU A 113 4.11 -8.47 -11.69
N PHE A 114 3.44 -9.05 -10.68
CA PHE A 114 3.78 -10.37 -10.15
C PHE A 114 2.87 -11.42 -10.75
N GLU A 115 3.46 -12.53 -11.14
CA GLU A 115 2.75 -13.71 -11.65
C GLU A 115 2.53 -14.74 -10.54
N ALA A 116 1.71 -15.76 -10.82
CA ALA A 116 1.44 -16.82 -9.86
C ALA A 116 2.71 -17.54 -9.39
N ASP A 117 3.70 -17.66 -10.27
CA ASP A 117 4.98 -18.29 -9.96
C ASP A 117 5.88 -17.46 -9.02
N ASP A 118 5.64 -16.15 -8.94
CA ASP A 118 6.32 -15.27 -7.98
C ASP A 118 5.79 -15.44 -6.54
N CYS A 119 4.74 -16.23 -6.34
CA CYS A 119 4.09 -16.42 -5.06
C CYS A 119 4.97 -17.22 -4.09
N VAL A 120 5.55 -16.53 -3.12
CA VAL A 120 6.38 -17.12 -2.05
C VAL A 120 5.49 -17.47 -0.85
N ARG A 121 4.65 -18.49 -0.99
CA ARG A 121 3.78 -19.01 0.08
C ARG A 121 4.19 -20.41 0.51
N SER A 122 3.74 -20.83 1.71
CA SER A 122 3.95 -22.20 2.17
C SER A 122 3.26 -23.21 1.21
N GLU A 123 3.80 -24.42 1.13
CA GLU A 123 3.23 -25.49 0.30
C GLU A 123 1.75 -25.74 0.64
N LEU A 124 1.39 -25.71 1.93
CA LEU A 124 -0.01 -25.86 2.34
C LEU A 124 -0.89 -24.72 1.79
N CYS A 125 -0.39 -23.51 1.77
CA CYS A 125 -1.13 -22.36 1.21
C CYS A 125 -1.32 -22.51 -0.30
N LYS A 126 -0.31 -22.99 -1.03
CA LYS A 126 -0.41 -23.27 -2.47
C LYS A 126 -1.44 -24.36 -2.76
N VAL A 127 -1.42 -25.45 -1.98
CA VAL A 127 -2.41 -26.54 -2.09
C VAL A 127 -3.83 -26.02 -1.85
N ALA A 128 -4.02 -25.19 -0.83
CA ALA A 128 -5.32 -24.61 -0.53
C ALA A 128 -5.81 -23.70 -1.67
N LEU A 129 -4.95 -22.81 -2.18
CA LEU A 129 -5.31 -21.94 -3.31
C LEU A 129 -5.73 -22.75 -4.55
N ASN A 130 -5.03 -23.82 -4.87
CA ASN A 130 -5.38 -24.69 -6.01
C ASN A 130 -6.69 -25.46 -5.77
N ALA A 131 -7.01 -25.80 -4.53
CA ALA A 131 -8.23 -26.54 -4.20
C ALA A 131 -9.50 -25.66 -4.26
N TYR A 132 -9.38 -24.35 -4.15
CA TYR A 132 -10.48 -23.39 -4.15
C TYR A 132 -10.57 -22.56 -5.45
N GLN A 133 -9.75 -22.86 -6.46
CA GLN A 133 -9.94 -22.40 -7.83
C GLN A 133 -10.97 -23.26 -8.55
#